data_aa49a7245ec5bc1f7488009e36646f47
#
_entry.id   aa49a7245ec5bc1f7488009e36646f47
#
_cell.length_a   1.000
_cell.length_b   1.000
_cell.length_c   1.000
_cell.angle_alpha   90.00
_cell.angle_beta   90.00
_cell.angle_gamma   90.00
#
_symmetry.space_group_name_H-M   'P 1'
#
loop_
_entity.id
_entity.type
_entity.pdbx_description
1 polymer ?
#
loop_
_entity_poly.entity_id
_entity_poly.type
_entity_poly.pdbx_seq_one_letter_code
_entity_poly.pdbx_strand_id
1 'polypeptide(L)'
;MATAVQAYGEAQERFTVLGGYELEANIDRITTGLNVQDLLPMPFEQISGGEKTKIGLAKILLQDPDLLLLDEPTNHLDLQAVEWLGEFLNSYDGTVVVISHDRYFLDEVVSRIVDLEDGELAVYHTNFSGYVKEKEERLLREFQAYEEQQKKIKKMKEAIKRLREWANRANPPNEGLHKRAKNMERALQRMEKLNKPQWNRKKMQMALDSAERSGTDVIVMTDVRKKFGEKLLFDNVDLHIRYQDRVAIIGENGTGKSTLIQLMLGNLEPDQGEVHIGSNVKFGYLSQHVFHDTDSTQTVLDTFRDAISVTEGKARHILAKFLFYGEHVFRKVSQLSGGEKMRLRLAQLMHQDINTLVLDEPTNHLDIDSREVLEETLERFEGSLIAVSHDRYFLDRQFDYLYWIEGQRITKYLGNYSWAKKKRKEQLLEKQIKQPSSDKKTIKKEKEYRSIEDPSIWIERLEKQIEVLEAEIYAIELQMAATTQIDDLQKLQEQKETQEKERLKSYEKLLELENEGENG
;
A
#
# COMPACT_ATOMS: atom_id res chain seq x y z
N MET A 1 -28.77 -1.38 -57.81
CA MET A 1 -29.32 -1.45 -56.45
C MET A 1 -28.82 -2.70 -55.67
N ALA A 2 -28.96 -3.92 -56.19
CA ALA A 2 -28.55 -5.15 -55.47
C ALA A 2 -27.06 -5.17 -55.03
N THR A 3 -26.16 -4.76 -55.92
CA THR A 3 -24.71 -4.67 -55.60
C THR A 3 -24.37 -3.67 -54.50
N ALA A 4 -25.07 -2.53 -54.41
CA ALA A 4 -24.86 -1.53 -53.36
C ALA A 4 -25.40 -2.01 -52.01
N VAL A 5 -26.50 -2.74 -51.99
CA VAL A 5 -27.09 -3.34 -50.77
C VAL A 5 -26.16 -4.46 -50.23
N GLN A 6 -25.61 -5.27 -51.12
CA GLN A 6 -24.67 -6.31 -50.73
C GLN A 6 -23.35 -5.72 -50.17
N ALA A 7 -22.78 -4.70 -50.85
CA ALA A 7 -21.58 -4.02 -50.36
C ALA A 7 -21.82 -3.33 -49.01
N TYR A 8 -22.99 -2.78 -48.77
CA TYR A 8 -23.38 -2.20 -47.47
C TYR A 8 -23.48 -3.28 -46.39
N GLY A 9 -24.10 -4.43 -46.70
CA GLY A 9 -24.20 -5.56 -45.79
C GLY A 9 -22.81 -6.11 -45.37
N GLU A 10 -21.92 -6.29 -46.35
CA GLU A 10 -20.54 -6.73 -46.10
C GLU A 10 -19.75 -5.71 -45.28
N ALA A 11 -19.93 -4.41 -45.54
CA ALA A 11 -19.28 -3.35 -44.77
C ALA A 11 -19.85 -3.29 -43.33
N GLN A 12 -21.15 -3.45 -43.15
CA GLN A 12 -21.80 -3.44 -41.85
C GLN A 12 -21.39 -4.67 -41.01
N GLU A 13 -21.33 -5.85 -41.63
CA GLU A 13 -20.88 -7.08 -41.01
C GLU A 13 -19.41 -6.95 -40.58
N ARG A 14 -18.54 -6.42 -41.46
CA ARG A 14 -17.15 -6.15 -41.14
C ARG A 14 -16.98 -5.12 -40.03
N PHE A 15 -17.80 -4.06 -40.02
CA PHE A 15 -17.80 -3.04 -38.96
C PHE A 15 -18.21 -3.65 -37.59
N THR A 16 -19.20 -4.52 -37.58
CA THR A 16 -19.65 -5.24 -36.38
C THR A 16 -18.57 -6.21 -35.87
N VAL A 17 -17.96 -7.03 -36.76
CA VAL A 17 -16.88 -7.95 -36.41
C VAL A 17 -15.66 -7.23 -35.84
N LEU A 18 -15.38 -6.02 -36.33
CA LEU A 18 -14.29 -5.17 -35.84
C LEU A 18 -14.65 -4.38 -34.56
N GLY A 19 -15.83 -4.61 -33.96
CA GLY A 19 -16.25 -3.91 -32.74
C GLY A 19 -16.55 -2.44 -32.94
N GLY A 20 -16.86 -1.99 -34.18
CA GLY A 20 -17.03 -0.58 -34.51
C GLY A 20 -18.12 0.14 -33.73
N TYR A 21 -19.19 -0.55 -33.31
CA TYR A 21 -20.24 0.02 -32.47
C TYR A 21 -19.83 0.20 -30.99
N GLU A 22 -18.82 -0.56 -30.53
CA GLU A 22 -18.35 -0.52 -29.15
C GLU A 22 -17.18 0.46 -28.95
N LEU A 23 -16.58 0.94 -30.05
CA LEU A 23 -15.36 1.76 -30.03
C LEU A 23 -15.53 3.02 -29.19
N GLU A 24 -16.61 3.79 -29.41
CA GLU A 24 -16.85 5.03 -28.67
C GLU A 24 -17.10 4.75 -27.18
N ALA A 25 -17.88 3.72 -26.86
CA ALA A 25 -18.14 3.32 -25.48
C ALA A 25 -16.86 2.86 -24.76
N ASN A 26 -15.99 2.13 -25.46
CA ASN A 26 -14.70 1.70 -24.94
C ASN A 26 -13.74 2.88 -24.71
N ILE A 27 -13.71 3.84 -25.64
CA ILE A 27 -12.94 5.09 -25.48
C ILE A 27 -13.43 5.82 -24.24
N ASP A 28 -14.74 6.05 -24.11
CA ASP A 28 -15.32 6.76 -22.96
C ASP A 28 -15.04 6.02 -21.64
N ARG A 29 -15.19 4.71 -21.61
CA ARG A 29 -14.91 3.88 -20.43
C ARG A 29 -13.47 4.01 -19.98
N ILE A 30 -12.50 3.88 -20.88
CA ILE A 30 -11.07 3.90 -20.55
C ILE A 30 -10.61 5.31 -20.21
N THR A 31 -11.07 6.33 -20.96
CA THR A 31 -10.66 7.72 -20.70
C THR A 31 -11.25 8.26 -19.40
N THR A 32 -12.48 7.89 -19.07
CA THR A 32 -13.10 8.20 -17.78
C THR A 32 -12.36 7.51 -16.64
N GLY A 33 -12.09 6.21 -16.78
CA GLY A 33 -11.44 5.41 -15.75
C GLY A 33 -10.03 5.89 -15.42
N LEU A 34 -9.27 6.33 -16.42
CA LEU A 34 -7.92 6.89 -16.23
C LEU A 34 -7.92 8.39 -15.94
N ASN A 35 -9.10 9.03 -15.90
CA ASN A 35 -9.27 10.47 -15.67
C ASN A 35 -8.45 11.30 -16.67
N VAL A 36 -8.64 11.04 -17.99
CA VAL A 36 -7.93 11.73 -19.09
C VAL A 36 -8.87 12.38 -20.10
N GLN A 37 -10.18 12.42 -19.84
CA GLN A 37 -11.17 13.00 -20.77
C GLN A 37 -10.87 14.46 -21.11
N ASP A 38 -10.52 15.27 -20.11
CA ASP A 38 -10.20 16.69 -20.29
C ASP A 38 -8.93 16.92 -21.12
N LEU A 39 -8.09 15.91 -21.27
CA LEU A 39 -6.84 15.96 -22.01
C LEU A 39 -7.03 15.66 -23.52
N LEU A 40 -8.12 15.00 -23.91
CA LEU A 40 -8.36 14.57 -25.29
C LEU A 40 -8.32 15.72 -26.31
N PRO A 41 -8.86 16.93 -26.02
CA PRO A 41 -8.79 18.07 -26.96
C PRO A 41 -7.42 18.77 -26.97
N MET A 42 -6.50 18.45 -26.04
CA MET A 42 -5.22 19.12 -25.89
C MET A 42 -4.15 18.56 -26.84
N PRO A 43 -3.28 19.41 -27.42
CA PRO A 43 -2.10 18.91 -28.14
C PRO A 43 -1.17 18.08 -27.23
N PHE A 44 -0.71 16.94 -27.73
CA PHE A 44 0.13 16.00 -26.95
C PHE A 44 1.42 16.63 -26.40
N GLU A 45 1.94 17.66 -27.07
CA GLU A 45 3.15 18.39 -26.65
C GLU A 45 2.93 19.23 -25.39
N GLN A 46 1.69 19.69 -25.15
CA GLN A 46 1.33 20.56 -24.03
C GLN A 46 0.98 19.83 -22.74
N ILE A 47 0.84 18.51 -22.78
CA ILE A 47 0.51 17.69 -21.62
C ILE A 47 1.78 17.27 -20.87
N SER A 48 1.66 17.12 -19.53
CA SER A 48 2.75 16.73 -18.65
C SER A 48 3.24 15.29 -18.90
N GLY A 49 4.44 14.95 -18.40
CA GLY A 49 5.00 13.60 -18.54
C GLY A 49 4.10 12.49 -17.96
N GLY A 50 3.52 12.72 -16.77
CA GLY A 50 2.58 11.76 -16.16
C GLY A 50 1.28 11.60 -16.96
N GLU A 51 0.74 12.68 -17.50
CA GLU A 51 -0.44 12.63 -18.38
C GLU A 51 -0.15 11.91 -19.70
N LYS A 52 1.05 12.09 -20.27
CA LYS A 52 1.51 11.30 -21.44
C LYS A 52 1.53 9.81 -21.15
N THR A 53 1.98 9.41 -19.97
CA THR A 53 1.99 8.01 -19.54
C THR A 53 0.57 7.46 -19.43
N LYS A 54 -0.38 8.22 -18.84
CA LYS A 54 -1.81 7.83 -18.77
C LYS A 54 -2.43 7.64 -20.16
N ILE A 55 -2.17 8.55 -21.08
CA ILE A 55 -2.67 8.45 -22.46
C ILE A 55 -2.03 7.27 -23.19
N GLY A 56 -0.73 7.03 -22.96
CA GLY A 56 -0.04 5.86 -23.49
C GLY A 56 -0.69 4.55 -23.00
N LEU A 57 -1.00 4.47 -21.71
CA LEU A 57 -1.72 3.34 -21.11
C LEU A 57 -3.12 3.19 -21.73
N ALA A 58 -3.90 4.28 -21.82
CA ALA A 58 -5.23 4.26 -22.45
C ALA A 58 -5.18 3.69 -23.88
N LYS A 59 -4.18 4.13 -24.68
CA LYS A 59 -3.98 3.65 -26.04
C LYS A 59 -3.71 2.14 -26.10
N ILE A 60 -2.89 1.61 -25.19
CA ILE A 60 -2.57 0.18 -25.15
C ILE A 60 -3.80 -0.63 -24.73
N LEU A 61 -4.56 -0.17 -23.72
CA LEU A 61 -5.79 -0.85 -23.28
C LEU A 61 -6.88 -0.86 -24.35
N LEU A 62 -6.96 0.19 -25.19
CA LEU A 62 -7.88 0.23 -26.33
C LEU A 62 -7.51 -0.74 -27.46
N GLN A 63 -6.26 -1.17 -27.55
CA GLN A 63 -5.81 -2.13 -28.57
C GLN A 63 -6.19 -3.58 -28.24
N ASP A 64 -6.57 -3.86 -27.00
CA ASP A 64 -6.99 -5.16 -26.50
C ASP A 64 -6.08 -6.33 -26.91
N PRO A 65 -4.76 -6.28 -26.59
CA PRO A 65 -3.80 -7.30 -27.02
C PRO A 65 -3.96 -8.61 -26.23
N ASP A 66 -3.68 -9.78 -26.85
CA ASP A 66 -3.70 -11.08 -26.19
C ASP A 66 -2.70 -11.18 -25.01
N LEU A 67 -1.60 -10.40 -25.05
CA LEU A 67 -0.59 -10.31 -24.01
C LEU A 67 -0.31 -8.84 -23.67
N LEU A 68 -0.62 -8.46 -22.46
CA LEU A 68 -0.39 -7.12 -21.91
C LEU A 68 0.78 -7.14 -20.93
N LEU A 69 1.82 -6.37 -21.22
CA LEU A 69 3.00 -6.20 -20.36
C LEU A 69 2.98 -4.80 -19.76
N LEU A 70 2.88 -4.71 -18.43
CA LEU A 70 2.81 -3.45 -17.69
C LEU A 70 3.99 -3.34 -16.73
N ASP A 71 4.76 -2.27 -16.87
CA ASP A 71 5.88 -1.94 -15.98
C ASP A 71 5.50 -0.72 -15.15
N GLU A 72 5.33 -0.93 -13.83
CA GLU A 72 4.91 0.08 -12.84
C GLU A 72 3.69 0.91 -13.30
N PRO A 73 2.56 0.29 -13.71
CA PRO A 73 1.43 1.01 -14.29
C PRO A 73 0.72 1.93 -13.30
N THR A 74 0.91 1.72 -12.01
CA THR A 74 0.32 2.54 -10.93
C THR A 74 1.04 3.86 -10.72
N ASN A 75 2.26 4.01 -11.24
CA ASN A 75 3.00 5.26 -11.16
C ASN A 75 2.26 6.37 -11.92
N HIS A 76 2.16 7.54 -11.31
CA HIS A 76 1.47 8.73 -11.82
C HIS A 76 -0.07 8.62 -11.93
N LEU A 77 -0.66 7.48 -11.54
CA LEU A 77 -2.10 7.34 -11.40
C LEU A 77 -2.54 7.85 -10.02
N ASP A 78 -3.70 8.50 -9.97
CA ASP A 78 -4.37 8.75 -8.69
C ASP A 78 -5.10 7.50 -8.20
N LEU A 79 -5.54 7.51 -6.95
CA LEU A 79 -6.18 6.37 -6.31
C LEU A 79 -7.38 5.81 -7.10
N GLN A 80 -8.19 6.70 -7.71
CA GLN A 80 -9.36 6.28 -8.47
C GLN A 80 -8.95 5.56 -9.77
N ALA A 81 -7.96 6.09 -10.48
CA ALA A 81 -7.45 5.48 -11.70
C ALA A 81 -6.75 4.12 -11.43
N VAL A 82 -6.03 3.98 -10.28
CA VAL A 82 -5.43 2.70 -9.88
C VAL A 82 -6.51 1.65 -9.60
N GLU A 83 -7.57 2.04 -8.87
CA GLU A 83 -8.69 1.14 -8.58
C GLU A 83 -9.41 0.70 -9.83
N TRP A 84 -9.74 1.65 -10.70
CA TRP A 84 -10.37 1.37 -11.98
C TRP A 84 -9.49 0.44 -12.85
N LEU A 85 -8.17 0.68 -12.89
CA LEU A 85 -7.25 -0.18 -13.63
C LEU A 85 -7.25 -1.62 -13.06
N GLY A 86 -7.30 -1.78 -11.74
CA GLY A 86 -7.42 -3.09 -11.09
C GLY A 86 -8.70 -3.81 -11.50
N GLU A 87 -9.86 -3.14 -11.45
CA GLU A 87 -11.14 -3.69 -11.89
C GLU A 87 -11.12 -4.04 -13.39
N PHE A 88 -10.53 -3.19 -14.23
CA PHE A 88 -10.39 -3.44 -15.66
C PHE A 88 -9.54 -4.69 -15.94
N LEU A 89 -8.37 -4.82 -15.29
CA LEU A 89 -7.47 -5.97 -15.50
C LEU A 89 -8.06 -7.28 -14.97
N ASN A 90 -8.88 -7.25 -13.92
CA ASN A 90 -9.59 -8.43 -13.44
C ASN A 90 -10.62 -8.96 -14.43
N SER A 91 -11.18 -8.08 -15.27
CA SER A 91 -12.14 -8.43 -16.33
C SER A 91 -11.49 -8.61 -17.70
N TYR A 92 -10.15 -8.57 -17.77
CA TYR A 92 -9.41 -8.66 -19.04
C TYR A 92 -9.27 -10.11 -19.48
N ASP A 93 -9.67 -10.43 -20.72
CA ASP A 93 -9.66 -11.81 -21.24
C ASP A 93 -8.26 -12.29 -21.65
N GLY A 94 -7.32 -11.39 -21.88
CA GLY A 94 -5.94 -11.69 -22.28
C GLY A 94 -5.02 -12.06 -21.11
N THR A 95 -3.79 -12.39 -21.42
CA THR A 95 -2.74 -12.63 -20.41
C THR A 95 -2.12 -11.31 -19.98
N VAL A 96 -2.08 -11.06 -18.67
CA VAL A 96 -1.49 -9.84 -18.10
C VAL A 96 -0.23 -10.19 -17.29
N VAL A 97 0.86 -9.51 -17.57
CA VAL A 97 2.10 -9.56 -16.79
C VAL A 97 2.38 -8.15 -16.25
N VAL A 98 2.44 -8.03 -14.93
CA VAL A 98 2.62 -6.75 -14.25
C VAL A 98 3.89 -6.78 -13.41
N ILE A 99 4.69 -5.73 -13.53
CA ILE A 99 5.74 -5.39 -12.56
C ILE A 99 5.20 -4.22 -11.74
N SER A 100 5.08 -4.38 -10.42
CA SER A 100 4.60 -3.31 -9.54
C SER A 100 5.12 -3.46 -8.12
N HIS A 101 5.24 -2.33 -7.44
CA HIS A 101 5.52 -2.23 -6.01
C HIS A 101 4.25 -1.90 -5.19
N ASP A 102 3.09 -1.77 -5.82
CA ASP A 102 1.81 -1.56 -5.15
C ASP A 102 1.24 -2.90 -4.66
N ARG A 103 1.30 -3.12 -3.35
CA ARG A 103 0.90 -4.38 -2.71
C ARG A 103 -0.60 -4.66 -2.85
N TYR A 104 -1.46 -3.64 -2.72
CA TYR A 104 -2.90 -3.79 -2.90
C TYR A 104 -3.27 -4.10 -4.34
N PHE A 105 -2.65 -3.41 -5.28
CA PHE A 105 -2.86 -3.66 -6.69
C PHE A 105 -2.47 -5.09 -7.09
N LEU A 106 -1.31 -5.57 -6.60
CA LEU A 106 -0.89 -6.95 -6.82
C LEU A 106 -1.86 -7.95 -6.16
N ASP A 107 -2.35 -7.67 -4.94
CA ASP A 107 -3.33 -8.56 -4.29
C ASP A 107 -4.65 -8.65 -5.05
N GLU A 108 -5.09 -7.57 -5.67
CA GLU A 108 -6.35 -7.51 -6.42
C GLU A 108 -6.24 -8.14 -7.82
N VAL A 109 -5.11 -7.99 -8.52
CA VAL A 109 -4.99 -8.28 -9.95
C VAL A 109 -4.32 -9.62 -10.25
N VAL A 110 -3.34 -10.05 -9.42
CA VAL A 110 -2.51 -11.20 -9.80
C VAL A 110 -2.90 -12.48 -9.08
N SER A 111 -2.90 -13.59 -9.81
CA SER A 111 -3.08 -14.95 -9.29
C SER A 111 -1.76 -15.72 -9.15
N ARG A 112 -0.66 -15.19 -9.70
CA ARG A 112 0.69 -15.78 -9.63
C ARG A 112 1.72 -14.69 -9.46
N ILE A 113 2.75 -14.98 -8.66
CA ILE A 113 3.91 -14.09 -8.47
C ILE A 113 5.16 -14.82 -8.92
N VAL A 114 5.98 -14.11 -9.69
CA VAL A 114 7.32 -14.54 -10.09
C VAL A 114 8.31 -13.65 -9.35
N ASP A 115 9.01 -14.22 -8.38
CA ASP A 115 10.04 -13.54 -7.59
C ASP A 115 11.40 -13.75 -8.25
N LEU A 116 12.08 -12.66 -8.55
CA LEU A 116 13.42 -12.65 -9.14
C LEU A 116 14.41 -12.15 -8.10
N GLU A 117 15.19 -13.04 -7.50
CA GLU A 117 16.16 -12.72 -6.46
C GLU A 117 17.52 -13.38 -6.80
N ASP A 118 18.61 -12.63 -6.75
CA ASP A 118 19.99 -13.10 -7.03
C ASP A 118 20.16 -13.86 -8.38
N GLY A 119 19.32 -13.55 -9.37
CA GLY A 119 19.34 -14.21 -10.68
C GLY A 119 18.57 -15.53 -10.73
N GLU A 120 17.92 -15.94 -9.66
CA GLU A 120 17.03 -17.09 -9.60
C GLU A 120 15.57 -16.68 -9.67
N LEU A 121 14.74 -17.50 -10.33
CA LEU A 121 13.30 -17.31 -10.44
C LEU A 121 12.56 -18.27 -9.52
N ALA A 122 11.69 -17.76 -8.67
CA ALA A 122 10.76 -18.54 -7.88
C ALA A 122 9.31 -18.18 -8.26
N VAL A 123 8.48 -19.20 -8.52
CA VAL A 123 7.06 -18.99 -8.90
C VAL A 123 6.18 -19.40 -7.74
N TYR A 124 5.28 -18.51 -7.37
CA TYR A 124 4.27 -18.69 -6.33
C TYR A 124 2.87 -18.62 -6.97
N HIS A 125 2.01 -19.61 -6.69
CA HIS A 125 0.65 -19.69 -7.23
C HIS A 125 -0.34 -19.03 -6.27
N THR A 126 -0.14 -17.75 -6.00
CA THR A 126 -0.92 -17.00 -5.03
C THR A 126 -0.83 -15.49 -5.33
N ASN A 127 -1.67 -14.68 -4.67
CA ASN A 127 -1.57 -13.22 -4.67
C ASN A 127 -0.40 -12.72 -3.80
N PHE A 128 -0.23 -11.41 -3.66
CA PHE A 128 0.91 -10.83 -2.93
C PHE A 128 0.91 -11.21 -1.44
N SER A 129 -0.24 -11.17 -0.78
CA SER A 129 -0.36 -11.53 0.65
C SER A 129 -0.01 -13.01 0.90
N GLY A 130 -0.42 -13.90 0.02
CA GLY A 130 -0.05 -15.32 0.06
C GLY A 130 1.44 -15.55 -0.20
N TYR A 131 2.00 -14.85 -1.19
CA TYR A 131 3.44 -14.87 -1.50
C TYR A 131 4.29 -14.49 -0.30
N VAL A 132 3.94 -13.42 0.42
CA VAL A 132 4.68 -12.98 1.61
C VAL A 132 4.72 -14.10 2.65
N LYS A 133 3.57 -14.75 2.92
CA LYS A 133 3.49 -15.87 3.87
C LYS A 133 4.31 -17.07 3.43
N GLU A 134 4.17 -17.50 2.19
CA GLU A 134 4.92 -18.65 1.64
C GLU A 134 6.43 -18.39 1.64
N LYS A 135 6.86 -17.17 1.27
CA LYS A 135 8.27 -16.77 1.29
C LYS A 135 8.82 -16.78 2.73
N GLU A 136 8.06 -16.28 3.71
CA GLU A 136 8.45 -16.33 5.12
C GLU A 136 8.63 -17.77 5.62
N GLU A 137 7.68 -18.64 5.34
CA GLU A 137 7.75 -20.04 5.74
C GLU A 137 8.91 -20.77 5.07
N ARG A 138 9.19 -20.47 3.80
CA ARG A 138 10.33 -21.00 3.07
C ARG A 138 11.63 -20.57 3.72
N LEU A 139 11.81 -19.28 3.95
CA LEU A 139 13.00 -18.73 4.59
C LEU A 139 13.22 -19.29 5.99
N LEU A 140 12.15 -19.46 6.77
CA LEU A 140 12.23 -20.05 8.09
C LEU A 140 12.73 -21.51 8.04
N ARG A 141 12.22 -22.30 7.10
CA ARG A 141 12.66 -23.70 6.86
C ARG A 141 14.13 -23.74 6.41
N GLU A 142 14.54 -22.88 5.50
CA GLU A 142 15.93 -22.80 5.04
C GLU A 142 16.87 -22.38 6.17
N PHE A 143 16.46 -21.46 7.04
CA PHE A 143 17.23 -21.04 8.21
C PHE A 143 17.39 -22.18 9.23
N GLN A 144 16.31 -22.91 9.52
CA GLN A 144 16.36 -24.08 10.40
C GLN A 144 17.30 -25.16 9.85
N ALA A 145 17.19 -25.48 8.55
CA ALA A 145 18.06 -26.45 7.89
C ALA A 145 19.54 -26.02 7.93
N TYR A 146 19.81 -24.72 7.72
CA TYR A 146 21.16 -24.15 7.87
C TYR A 146 21.70 -24.28 9.30
N GLU A 147 20.91 -23.93 10.32
CA GLU A 147 21.33 -24.05 11.71
C GLU A 147 21.62 -25.52 12.11
N GLU A 148 20.75 -26.44 11.70
CA GLU A 148 20.97 -27.88 11.95
C GLU A 148 22.25 -28.36 11.28
N GLN A 149 22.51 -27.93 10.05
CA GLN A 149 23.75 -28.26 9.36
C GLN A 149 24.98 -27.68 10.08
N GLN A 150 24.91 -26.43 10.53
CA GLN A 150 26.01 -25.80 11.28
C GLN A 150 26.27 -26.52 12.61
N LYS A 151 25.22 -26.93 13.34
CA LYS A 151 25.35 -27.74 14.55
C LYS A 151 26.02 -29.10 14.24
N LYS A 152 25.65 -29.75 13.12
CA LYS A 152 26.26 -31.02 12.67
C LYS A 152 27.73 -30.84 12.29
N ILE A 153 28.05 -29.79 11.52
CA ILE A 153 29.44 -29.44 11.14
C ILE A 153 30.30 -29.18 12.39
N LYS A 154 29.80 -28.45 13.37
CA LYS A 154 30.49 -28.17 14.64
C LYS A 154 30.77 -29.46 15.41
N LYS A 155 29.76 -30.33 15.58
CA LYS A 155 29.92 -31.64 16.25
C LYS A 155 30.94 -32.53 15.54
N MET A 156 30.93 -32.57 14.19
CA MET A 156 31.90 -33.35 13.41
C MET A 156 33.31 -32.80 13.59
N LYS A 157 33.53 -31.48 13.55
CA LYS A 157 34.85 -30.86 13.78
C LYS A 157 35.40 -31.17 15.16
N GLU A 158 34.54 -31.11 16.19
CA GLU A 158 34.92 -31.44 17.57
C GLU A 158 35.27 -32.94 17.74
N ALA A 159 34.50 -33.82 17.07
CA ALA A 159 34.78 -35.27 17.08
C ALA A 159 36.11 -35.59 16.36
N ILE A 160 36.38 -34.95 15.19
CA ILE A 160 37.64 -35.08 14.47
C ILE A 160 38.80 -34.66 15.37
N LYS A 161 38.66 -33.51 16.04
CA LYS A 161 39.71 -32.98 16.97
C LYS A 161 39.97 -33.99 18.11
N ARG A 162 38.92 -34.48 18.79
CA ARG A 162 39.04 -35.48 19.85
C ARG A 162 39.67 -36.79 19.39
N LEU A 163 39.28 -37.32 18.22
CA LEU A 163 39.86 -38.53 17.66
C LEU A 163 41.37 -38.36 17.36
N ARG A 164 41.80 -37.19 16.85
CA ARG A 164 43.20 -36.90 16.62
C ARG A 164 44.00 -36.77 17.92
N GLU A 165 43.45 -36.13 18.94
CA GLU A 165 44.09 -36.00 20.25
C GLU A 165 44.27 -37.36 20.94
N TRP A 166 43.25 -38.22 20.90
CA TRP A 166 43.34 -39.57 21.45
C TRP A 166 44.31 -40.46 20.66
N ALA A 167 44.32 -40.36 19.32
CA ALA A 167 45.26 -41.08 18.47
C ALA A 167 46.71 -40.73 18.82
N ASN A 168 47.00 -39.44 19.05
CA ASN A 168 48.35 -38.96 19.40
C ASN A 168 48.78 -39.29 20.83
N ARG A 169 47.80 -39.40 21.79
CA ARG A 169 48.10 -39.73 23.21
C ARG A 169 48.32 -41.23 23.44
N ALA A 170 47.90 -42.11 22.54
CA ALA A 170 48.12 -43.53 22.61
C ALA A 170 49.61 -43.86 22.42
N ASN A 171 50.14 -44.79 23.16
CA ASN A 171 51.52 -45.27 23.03
C ASN A 171 51.54 -46.77 22.75
N PRO A 172 51.88 -47.24 21.51
CA PRO A 172 52.16 -46.42 20.31
C PRO A 172 50.94 -45.72 19.75
N PRO A 173 51.12 -44.64 18.91
CA PRO A 173 50.05 -43.91 18.31
C PRO A 173 49.03 -44.81 17.57
N ASN A 174 47.72 -44.53 17.79
CA ASN A 174 46.67 -45.42 17.26
C ASN A 174 46.29 -45.01 15.82
N GLU A 175 46.80 -45.74 14.84
CA GLU A 175 46.51 -45.54 13.42
C GLU A 175 45.02 -45.71 13.08
N GLY A 176 44.29 -46.58 13.78
CA GLY A 176 42.86 -46.78 13.56
C GLY A 176 42.03 -45.54 13.87
N LEU A 177 42.39 -44.79 14.93
CA LEU A 177 41.75 -43.52 15.26
C LEU A 177 42.08 -42.40 14.26
N HIS A 178 43.30 -42.35 13.78
CA HIS A 178 43.69 -41.44 12.70
C HIS A 178 42.90 -41.71 11.40
N LYS A 179 42.77 -42.98 11.02
CA LYS A 179 41.99 -43.37 9.85
C LYS A 179 40.52 -42.97 9.99
N ARG A 180 39.90 -43.15 11.18
CA ARG A 180 38.52 -42.69 11.49
C ARG A 180 38.39 -41.17 11.40
N ALA A 181 39.31 -40.40 11.96
CA ALA A 181 39.35 -38.95 11.88
C ALA A 181 39.44 -38.47 10.41
N LYS A 182 40.31 -39.09 9.62
CA LYS A 182 40.48 -38.78 8.17
C LYS A 182 39.21 -39.11 7.35
N ASN A 183 38.54 -40.21 7.66
CA ASN A 183 37.29 -40.57 6.98
C ASN A 183 36.16 -39.59 7.31
N MET A 184 36.07 -39.15 8.59
CA MET A 184 35.08 -38.15 9.01
C MET A 184 35.38 -36.78 8.40
N GLU A 185 36.65 -36.40 8.25
CA GLU A 185 37.08 -35.18 7.57
C GLU A 185 36.70 -35.18 6.08
N ARG A 186 36.92 -36.32 5.41
CA ARG A 186 36.47 -36.49 4.00
C ARG A 186 34.96 -36.41 3.87
N ALA A 187 34.19 -36.95 4.83
CA ALA A 187 32.74 -36.83 4.85
C ALA A 187 32.30 -35.36 5.05
N LEU A 188 33.00 -34.62 5.91
CA LEU A 188 32.76 -33.17 6.10
C LEU A 188 33.08 -32.35 4.85
N GLN A 189 34.18 -32.70 4.12
CA GLN A 189 34.54 -32.04 2.87
C GLN A 189 33.56 -32.29 1.73
N ARG A 190 32.94 -33.49 1.71
CA ARG A 190 31.95 -33.88 0.69
C ARG A 190 30.54 -33.35 1.01
N MET A 191 30.34 -32.84 2.23
CA MET A 191 29.05 -32.28 2.62
C MET A 191 28.82 -30.96 1.83
N GLU A 192 27.74 -30.92 1.05
CA GLU A 192 27.27 -29.71 0.40
C GLU A 192 26.91 -28.68 1.49
N LYS A 193 27.54 -27.53 1.45
CA LYS A 193 27.33 -26.50 2.46
C LYS A 193 26.19 -25.63 2.00
N LEU A 194 25.16 -25.55 2.82
CA LEU A 194 24.08 -24.61 2.61
C LEU A 194 24.60 -23.19 2.80
N ASN A 195 24.19 -22.29 1.91
CA ASN A 195 24.43 -20.88 2.07
C ASN A 195 23.59 -20.36 3.26
N LYS A 196 24.10 -19.37 3.95
CA LYS A 196 23.31 -18.73 5.00
C LYS A 196 22.15 -17.98 4.33
N PRO A 197 20.88 -18.34 4.62
CA PRO A 197 19.75 -17.59 4.07
C PRO A 197 19.88 -16.12 4.46
N GLN A 198 19.68 -15.23 3.52
CA GLN A 198 19.67 -13.81 3.80
C GLN A 198 18.29 -13.43 4.36
N TRP A 199 18.18 -13.45 5.68
CA TRP A 199 17.01 -12.93 6.37
C TRP A 199 17.15 -11.41 6.46
N ASN A 200 16.69 -10.69 5.45
CA ASN A 200 16.79 -9.23 5.41
C ASN A 200 15.85 -8.50 6.37
N ARG A 201 15.04 -9.21 7.15
CA ARG A 201 14.29 -8.60 8.26
C ARG A 201 15.22 -8.27 9.43
N LYS A 202 16.09 -7.30 9.25
CA LYS A 202 16.67 -6.59 10.38
C LYS A 202 15.59 -5.65 10.89
N LYS A 203 14.79 -6.13 11.88
CA LYS A 203 13.96 -5.23 12.69
C LYS A 203 14.86 -4.11 13.19
N MET A 204 14.62 -2.91 12.71
CA MET A 204 15.39 -1.74 13.10
C MET A 204 15.08 -1.44 14.57
N GLN A 205 16.05 -1.65 15.45
CA GLN A 205 16.00 -1.12 16.80
C GLN A 205 16.44 0.34 16.74
N MET A 206 15.54 1.25 16.44
CA MET A 206 15.78 2.69 16.61
C MET A 206 15.31 3.13 17.99
N ALA A 207 16.23 3.67 18.79
CA ALA A 207 15.88 4.64 19.80
C ALA A 207 15.91 6.00 19.10
N LEU A 208 14.78 6.68 19.00
CA LEU A 208 14.68 8.06 18.57
C LEU A 208 14.80 8.92 19.83
N ASP A 209 15.66 9.92 19.81
CA ASP A 209 15.68 10.94 20.87
C ASP A 209 14.39 11.75 20.71
N SER A 210 13.58 11.84 21.76
CA SER A 210 12.32 12.59 21.74
C SER A 210 12.61 14.08 21.55
N ALA A 211 12.09 14.65 20.46
CA ALA A 211 12.08 16.10 20.28
C ALA A 211 11.18 16.79 21.32
N GLU A 212 11.45 18.07 21.58
CA GLU A 212 10.58 18.86 22.44
C GLU A 212 9.15 18.88 21.89
N ARG A 213 8.19 18.73 22.78
CA ARG A 213 6.75 18.75 22.45
C ARG A 213 6.36 20.09 21.81
N SER A 214 5.60 20.07 20.71
CA SER A 214 4.87 21.24 20.19
C SER A 214 3.71 21.63 21.11
N GLY A 215 3.08 22.78 20.86
CA GLY A 215 1.79 23.12 21.46
C GLY A 215 0.69 22.10 21.10
N THR A 216 -0.49 22.24 21.68
CA THR A 216 -1.63 21.34 21.42
C THR A 216 -2.09 21.42 19.96
N ASP A 217 -2.12 22.62 19.40
CA ASP A 217 -2.49 22.88 18.02
C ASP A 217 -1.22 23.00 17.18
N VAL A 218 -1.12 22.16 16.14
CA VAL A 218 0.02 22.16 15.21
C VAL A 218 -0.27 23.07 14.04
N ILE A 219 -1.43 22.89 13.39
CA ILE A 219 -1.88 23.72 12.27
C ILE A 219 -3.38 23.91 12.38
N VAL A 220 -3.80 25.18 12.31
CA VAL A 220 -5.21 25.57 12.23
C VAL A 220 -5.40 26.44 11.01
N MET A 221 -6.30 26.04 10.12
CA MET A 221 -6.69 26.82 8.94
C MET A 221 -8.17 27.18 9.10
N THR A 222 -8.51 28.46 8.91
CA THR A 222 -9.87 28.96 9.08
C THR A 222 -10.25 29.76 7.84
N ASP A 223 -11.37 29.39 7.22
CA ASP A 223 -11.97 30.04 6.04
C ASP A 223 -10.96 30.26 4.89
N VAL A 224 -10.02 29.34 4.71
CA VAL A 224 -8.93 29.49 3.76
C VAL A 224 -9.43 29.38 2.34
N ARG A 225 -9.08 30.42 1.55
CA ARG A 225 -9.30 30.47 0.10
C ARG A 225 -8.00 30.66 -0.64
N LYS A 226 -7.82 29.91 -1.76
CA LYS A 226 -6.64 30.02 -2.62
C LYS A 226 -6.99 29.86 -4.09
N LYS A 227 -6.49 30.79 -4.92
CA LYS A 227 -6.63 30.76 -6.36
C LYS A 227 -5.29 31.01 -7.06
N PHE A 228 -5.14 30.52 -8.27
CA PHE A 228 -4.04 30.85 -9.17
C PHE A 228 -4.62 31.35 -10.50
N GLY A 229 -4.44 32.65 -10.78
CA GLY A 229 -5.11 33.30 -11.88
C GLY A 229 -6.63 33.19 -11.74
N GLU A 230 -7.29 32.56 -12.73
CA GLU A 230 -8.74 32.30 -12.69
C GLU A 230 -9.12 30.97 -12.02
N LYS A 231 -8.17 30.07 -11.82
CA LYS A 231 -8.43 28.75 -11.23
C LYS A 231 -8.52 28.84 -9.71
N LEU A 232 -9.71 28.63 -9.16
CA LEU A 232 -9.95 28.50 -7.74
C LEU A 232 -9.60 27.08 -7.31
N LEU A 233 -8.65 26.93 -6.35
CA LEU A 233 -8.26 25.63 -5.78
C LEU A 233 -9.01 25.30 -4.52
N PHE A 234 -9.10 26.25 -3.60
CA PHE A 234 -9.75 26.09 -2.30
C PHE A 234 -10.74 27.20 -2.05
N ASP A 235 -11.91 26.83 -1.54
CA ASP A 235 -12.98 27.76 -1.17
C ASP A 235 -13.52 27.38 0.21
N ASN A 236 -13.26 28.27 1.18
CA ASN A 236 -13.73 28.12 2.56
C ASN A 236 -13.27 26.80 3.22
N VAL A 237 -11.95 26.62 3.30
CA VAL A 237 -11.35 25.42 3.86
C VAL A 237 -11.01 25.61 5.33
N ASP A 238 -11.58 24.74 6.17
CA ASP A 238 -11.26 24.61 7.58
C ASP A 238 -10.50 23.30 7.84
N LEU A 239 -9.37 23.40 8.55
CA LEU A 239 -8.54 22.25 8.87
C LEU A 239 -7.90 22.45 10.24
N HIS A 240 -7.90 21.39 11.04
CA HIS A 240 -7.29 21.42 12.36
C HIS A 240 -6.49 20.14 12.61
N ILE A 241 -5.18 20.29 12.82
CA ILE A 241 -4.24 19.23 13.14
C ILE A 241 -3.66 19.48 14.51
N ARG A 242 -3.73 18.49 15.38
CA ARG A 242 -3.24 18.54 16.75
C ARG A 242 -1.92 17.77 16.90
N TYR A 243 -1.28 17.98 18.04
CA TYR A 243 -0.07 17.26 18.41
C TYR A 243 -0.32 15.74 18.44
N GLN A 244 0.59 14.98 17.85
CA GLN A 244 0.52 13.51 17.63
C GLN A 244 -0.58 13.03 16.69
N ASP A 245 -1.29 13.94 16.01
CA ASP A 245 -2.20 13.52 14.95
C ASP A 245 -1.44 12.87 13.78
N ARG A 246 -2.01 11.79 13.24
CA ARG A 246 -1.56 11.13 12.02
C ARG A 246 -2.59 11.34 10.93
N VAL A 247 -2.26 12.23 10.00
CA VAL A 247 -3.22 12.78 9.03
C VAL A 247 -2.79 12.49 7.61
N ALA A 248 -3.64 11.87 6.82
CA ALA A 248 -3.43 11.77 5.38
C ALA A 248 -4.27 12.81 4.62
N ILE A 249 -3.71 13.33 3.53
CA ILE A 249 -4.38 14.21 2.58
C ILE A 249 -4.52 13.48 1.27
N ILE A 250 -5.76 13.32 0.80
CA ILE A 250 -6.09 12.56 -0.40
C ILE A 250 -6.88 13.44 -1.37
N GLY A 251 -6.72 13.17 -2.66
CA GLY A 251 -7.46 13.86 -3.72
C GLY A 251 -6.89 13.49 -5.09
N GLU A 252 -7.62 13.79 -6.13
CA GLU A 252 -7.19 13.59 -7.52
C GLU A 252 -5.95 14.42 -7.84
N ASN A 253 -5.29 14.10 -8.96
CA ASN A 253 -4.16 14.89 -9.42
C ASN A 253 -4.63 16.29 -9.84
N GLY A 254 -3.84 17.32 -9.48
CA GLY A 254 -4.18 18.71 -9.78
C GLY A 254 -5.23 19.37 -8.87
N THR A 255 -5.71 18.70 -7.81
CA THR A 255 -6.66 19.27 -6.82
C THR A 255 -6.01 20.21 -5.82
N GLY A 256 -4.69 20.36 -5.83
CA GLY A 256 -3.98 21.31 -4.97
C GLY A 256 -3.34 20.69 -3.72
N LYS A 257 -3.12 19.36 -3.65
CA LYS A 257 -2.48 18.68 -2.51
C LYS A 257 -1.15 19.34 -2.10
N SER A 258 -0.23 19.51 -3.04
CA SER A 258 1.06 20.17 -2.77
C SER A 258 0.90 21.65 -2.41
N THR A 259 -0.11 22.34 -2.96
CA THR A 259 -0.44 23.72 -2.58
C THR A 259 -0.91 23.80 -1.13
N LEU A 260 -1.73 22.84 -0.70
CA LEU A 260 -2.18 22.74 0.70
C LEU A 260 -1.00 22.53 1.65
N ILE A 261 -0.05 21.66 1.28
CA ILE A 261 1.20 21.47 2.04
C ILE A 261 1.98 22.80 2.14
N GLN A 262 2.12 23.55 1.05
CA GLN A 262 2.86 24.82 1.07
C GLN A 262 2.17 25.89 1.96
N LEU A 263 0.83 25.91 1.97
CA LEU A 263 0.05 26.75 2.90
C LEU A 263 0.29 26.32 4.37
N MET A 264 0.28 25.01 4.67
CA MET A 264 0.53 24.46 5.99
C MET A 264 1.94 24.74 6.51
N LEU A 265 2.94 24.75 5.62
CA LEU A 265 4.33 25.05 5.94
C LEU A 265 4.60 26.56 6.09
N GLY A 266 3.60 27.42 5.78
CA GLY A 266 3.76 28.86 5.76
C GLY A 266 4.61 29.40 4.62
N ASN A 267 4.91 28.57 3.60
CA ASN A 267 5.66 28.98 2.42
C ASN A 267 4.78 29.73 1.38
N LEU A 268 3.47 29.62 1.52
CA LEU A 268 2.47 30.26 0.67
C LEU A 268 1.41 30.89 1.55
N GLU A 269 1.03 32.14 1.24
CA GLU A 269 -0.05 32.84 1.93
C GLU A 269 -1.41 32.51 1.27
N PRO A 270 -2.49 32.38 2.05
CA PRO A 270 -3.84 32.27 1.53
C PRO A 270 -4.28 33.62 0.94
N ASP A 271 -5.22 33.61 -0.02
CA ASP A 271 -5.80 34.85 -0.56
C ASP A 271 -6.89 35.41 0.37
N GLN A 272 -7.55 34.54 1.14
CA GLN A 272 -8.49 34.88 2.21
C GLN A 272 -8.41 33.81 3.31
N GLY A 273 -8.85 34.18 4.52
CA GLY A 273 -8.75 33.31 5.69
C GLY A 273 -7.38 33.37 6.36
N GLU A 274 -7.15 32.51 7.32
CA GLU A 274 -5.95 32.50 8.14
C GLU A 274 -5.37 31.09 8.28
N VAL A 275 -4.04 31.01 8.27
CA VAL A 275 -3.27 29.81 8.57
C VAL A 275 -2.45 30.08 9.82
N HIS A 276 -2.77 29.42 10.91
CA HIS A 276 -2.04 29.53 12.17
C HIS A 276 -1.19 28.29 12.40
N ILE A 277 0.13 28.48 12.53
CA ILE A 277 1.08 27.45 12.91
C ILE A 277 1.33 27.57 14.40
N GLY A 278 1.16 26.46 15.12
CA GLY A 278 1.31 26.41 16.57
C GLY A 278 2.70 26.82 17.05
N SER A 279 2.78 27.27 18.29
CA SER A 279 4.06 27.60 18.93
C SER A 279 4.94 26.35 19.04
N ASN A 280 6.23 26.54 18.82
CA ASN A 280 7.24 25.47 18.94
C ASN A 280 7.11 24.31 17.94
N VAL A 281 6.39 24.52 16.81
CA VAL A 281 6.33 23.54 15.72
C VAL A 281 7.62 23.58 14.92
N LYS A 282 8.30 22.44 14.83
CA LYS A 282 9.52 22.23 14.05
C LYS A 282 9.22 21.23 12.93
N PHE A 283 9.08 21.74 11.72
CA PHE A 283 8.75 20.94 10.56
C PHE A 283 9.95 20.16 10.01
N GLY A 284 9.76 18.87 9.73
CA GLY A 284 10.55 18.11 8.80
C GLY A 284 9.76 17.92 7.51
N TYR A 285 10.26 18.42 6.40
CA TYR A 285 9.58 18.28 5.10
C TYR A 285 10.34 17.34 4.17
N LEU A 286 9.63 16.34 3.67
CA LEU A 286 10.09 15.41 2.66
C LEU A 286 9.30 15.68 1.38
N SER A 287 9.92 16.42 0.45
CA SER A 287 9.33 16.76 -0.83
C SER A 287 9.42 15.61 -1.83
N GLN A 288 8.56 15.63 -2.84
CA GLN A 288 8.60 14.67 -3.95
C GLN A 288 9.97 14.64 -4.67
N HIS A 289 10.68 15.77 -4.72
CA HIS A 289 12.00 15.90 -5.34
C HIS A 289 13.10 16.01 -4.27
N VAL A 290 13.63 14.86 -3.87
CA VAL A 290 14.69 14.78 -2.85
C VAL A 290 16.06 15.10 -3.47
N PHE A 291 16.82 16.01 -2.86
CA PHE A 291 18.19 16.39 -3.27
C PHE A 291 18.32 17.00 -4.68
N HIS A 292 17.36 17.81 -5.16
CA HIS A 292 17.50 18.54 -6.42
C HIS A 292 18.63 19.58 -6.37
N ASP A 293 18.82 20.23 -5.20
CA ASP A 293 19.77 21.33 -5.00
C ASP A 293 21.04 20.92 -4.21
N THR A 294 21.19 19.62 -3.87
CA THR A 294 22.35 19.17 -3.09
C THR A 294 23.54 18.96 -4.01
N ASP A 295 24.73 19.36 -3.54
CA ASP A 295 25.99 19.15 -4.26
C ASP A 295 26.17 17.64 -4.54
N SER A 296 25.94 17.26 -5.78
CA SER A 296 25.87 15.87 -6.25
C SER A 296 27.24 15.14 -6.15
N THR A 297 28.28 15.86 -5.76
CA THR A 297 29.64 15.34 -5.61
C THR A 297 29.94 14.77 -4.23
N GLN A 298 29.13 15.12 -3.21
CA GLN A 298 29.29 14.64 -1.83
C GLN A 298 28.95 13.17 -1.68
N THR A 299 29.59 12.51 -0.69
CA THR A 299 29.25 11.14 -0.32
C THR A 299 27.99 11.09 0.57
N VAL A 300 27.35 9.92 0.65
CA VAL A 300 26.22 9.67 1.56
C VAL A 300 26.59 10.05 3.00
N LEU A 301 27.81 9.67 3.44
CA LEU A 301 28.29 9.94 4.77
C LEU A 301 28.47 11.44 5.04
N ASP A 302 29.07 12.16 4.09
CA ASP A 302 29.31 13.60 4.23
C ASP A 302 27.99 14.35 4.25
N THR A 303 27.09 14.08 3.28
CA THR A 303 25.75 14.68 3.21
C THR A 303 24.93 14.44 4.47
N PHE A 304 25.07 13.25 5.10
CA PHE A 304 24.39 12.96 6.35
C PHE A 304 24.99 13.78 7.51
N ARG A 305 26.31 13.88 7.60
CA ARG A 305 27.00 14.60 8.66
C ARG A 305 26.88 16.12 8.58
N ASP A 306 26.72 16.66 7.37
CA ASP A 306 26.45 18.10 7.18
C ASP A 306 25.07 18.50 7.74
N ALA A 307 24.09 17.60 7.66
CA ALA A 307 22.76 17.83 8.23
C ALA A 307 22.70 17.55 9.75
N ILE A 308 23.58 16.69 10.27
CA ILE A 308 23.54 16.21 11.65
C ILE A 308 24.95 16.15 12.25
N SER A 309 25.15 16.89 13.33
CA SER A 309 26.43 16.99 14.02
C SER A 309 26.75 15.71 14.81
N VAL A 310 27.30 14.69 14.15
CA VAL A 310 27.63 13.40 14.77
C VAL A 310 29.03 12.91 14.33
N THR A 311 29.63 12.04 15.14
CA THR A 311 30.91 11.39 14.79
C THR A 311 30.69 10.41 13.62
N GLU A 312 31.73 10.15 12.82
CA GLU A 312 31.66 9.22 11.69
C GLU A 312 31.15 7.82 12.07
N GLY A 313 31.62 7.27 13.20
CA GLY A 313 31.19 5.97 13.69
C GLY A 313 29.68 5.94 14.01
N LYS A 314 29.14 7.01 14.63
CA LYS A 314 27.70 7.14 14.93
C LYS A 314 26.91 7.33 13.63
N ALA A 315 27.42 8.14 12.70
CA ALA A 315 26.80 8.33 11.38
C ALA A 315 26.67 7.01 10.62
N ARG A 316 27.75 6.22 10.53
CA ARG A 316 27.74 4.89 9.89
C ARG A 316 26.76 3.93 10.56
N HIS A 317 26.68 3.95 11.89
CA HIS A 317 25.71 3.13 12.63
C HIS A 317 24.27 3.51 12.31
N ILE A 318 23.97 4.81 12.23
CA ILE A 318 22.64 5.31 11.84
C ILE A 318 22.35 4.94 10.39
N LEU A 319 23.24 5.25 9.46
CA LEU A 319 23.07 4.97 8.03
C LEU A 319 22.88 3.48 7.75
N ALA A 320 23.53 2.60 8.52
CA ALA A 320 23.30 1.15 8.41
C ALA A 320 21.87 0.75 8.74
N LYS A 321 21.16 1.47 9.62
CA LYS A 321 19.73 1.24 9.90
C LYS A 321 18.85 1.59 8.71
N PHE A 322 19.29 2.52 7.85
CA PHE A 322 18.62 2.90 6.60
C PHE A 322 19.20 2.18 5.38
N LEU A 323 19.77 0.98 5.58
CA LEU A 323 20.29 0.07 4.56
C LEU A 323 21.55 0.58 3.82
N PHE A 324 22.29 1.53 4.37
CA PHE A 324 23.59 1.94 3.85
C PHE A 324 24.70 1.19 4.58
N TYR A 325 25.22 0.10 4.00
CA TYR A 325 26.25 -0.76 4.62
C TYR A 325 27.60 -0.63 3.93
N GLY A 326 28.67 -0.84 4.70
CA GLY A 326 30.03 -0.99 4.18
C GLY A 326 30.48 0.16 3.30
N GLU A 327 30.80 -0.11 2.04
CA GLU A 327 31.24 0.88 1.06
C GLU A 327 30.12 1.76 0.50
N HIS A 328 28.84 1.38 0.66
CA HIS A 328 27.72 2.18 0.19
C HIS A 328 27.63 3.56 0.83
N VAL A 329 28.16 3.75 2.05
CA VAL A 329 28.20 5.07 2.70
C VAL A 329 29.14 6.06 2.02
N PHE A 330 30.09 5.58 1.21
CA PHE A 330 31.05 6.41 0.45
C PHE A 330 30.62 6.66 -0.99
N ARG A 331 29.51 6.10 -1.44
CA ARG A 331 28.94 6.39 -2.76
C ARG A 331 28.51 7.86 -2.82
N LYS A 332 28.62 8.46 -4.00
CA LYS A 332 28.15 9.83 -4.23
C LYS A 332 26.62 9.86 -4.26
N VAL A 333 26.01 10.92 -3.73
CA VAL A 333 24.54 11.10 -3.74
C VAL A 333 23.98 11.09 -5.15
N SER A 334 24.74 11.57 -6.15
CA SER A 334 24.35 11.51 -7.57
C SER A 334 24.16 10.09 -8.12
N GLN A 335 24.82 9.10 -7.52
CA GLN A 335 24.77 7.70 -7.96
C GLN A 335 23.68 6.89 -7.27
N LEU A 336 22.95 7.51 -6.35
CA LEU A 336 21.87 6.87 -5.61
C LEU A 336 20.60 6.80 -6.45
N SER A 337 19.87 5.67 -6.31
CA SER A 337 18.51 5.56 -6.82
C SER A 337 17.56 6.51 -6.09
N GLY A 338 16.35 6.73 -6.63
CA GLY A 338 15.33 7.55 -5.97
C GLY A 338 15.01 7.05 -4.55
N GLY A 339 14.85 5.74 -4.38
CA GLY A 339 14.61 5.12 -3.08
C GLY A 339 15.79 5.27 -2.10
N GLU A 340 17.03 5.13 -2.57
CA GLU A 340 18.22 5.37 -1.73
C GLU A 340 18.31 6.84 -1.28
N LYS A 341 18.02 7.79 -2.17
CA LYS A 341 17.95 9.22 -1.82
C LYS A 341 16.90 9.49 -0.75
N MET A 342 15.70 8.89 -0.91
CA MET A 342 14.61 9.00 0.05
C MET A 342 15.02 8.47 1.43
N ARG A 343 15.64 7.28 1.51
CA ARG A 343 16.15 6.71 2.77
C ARG A 343 17.21 7.60 3.44
N LEU A 344 18.11 8.19 2.65
CA LEU A 344 19.11 9.12 3.18
C LEU A 344 18.44 10.36 3.80
N ARG A 345 17.47 10.96 3.09
CA ARG A 345 16.73 12.13 3.60
C ARG A 345 15.91 11.79 4.83
N LEU A 346 15.26 10.65 4.84
CA LEU A 346 14.53 10.17 6.01
C LEU A 346 15.47 9.98 7.21
N ALA A 347 16.66 9.39 6.99
CA ALA A 347 17.69 9.27 8.02
C ALA A 347 18.10 10.63 8.61
N GLN A 348 18.26 11.64 7.77
CA GLN A 348 18.55 13.01 8.22
C GLN A 348 17.38 13.57 9.07
N LEU A 349 16.16 13.53 8.55
CA LEU A 349 14.97 14.08 9.23
C LEU A 349 14.74 13.43 10.60
N MET A 350 14.84 12.10 10.67
CA MET A 350 14.61 11.37 11.93
C MET A 350 15.66 11.63 13.02
N HIS A 351 16.77 12.29 12.69
CA HIS A 351 17.83 12.65 13.64
C HIS A 351 18.00 14.18 13.78
N GLN A 352 17.10 14.94 13.19
CA GLN A 352 16.92 16.37 13.44
C GLN A 352 15.92 16.59 14.57
N ASP A 353 15.98 17.75 15.19
CA ASP A 353 15.04 18.15 16.24
C ASP A 353 13.72 18.63 15.61
N ILE A 354 12.92 17.67 15.11
CA ILE A 354 11.61 17.90 14.50
C ILE A 354 10.50 17.23 15.32
N ASN A 355 9.34 17.86 15.40
CA ASN A 355 8.15 17.33 16.07
C ASN A 355 6.92 17.23 15.16
N THR A 356 7.03 17.68 13.93
CA THR A 356 5.99 17.56 12.90
C THR A 356 6.64 17.18 11.57
N LEU A 357 6.25 16.03 11.03
CA LEU A 357 6.79 15.50 9.78
C LEU A 357 5.74 15.61 8.68
N VAL A 358 6.10 16.27 7.59
CA VAL A 358 5.26 16.44 6.40
C VAL A 358 5.89 15.69 5.23
N LEU A 359 5.12 14.78 4.62
CA LEU A 359 5.55 13.90 3.56
C LEU A 359 4.70 14.14 2.29
N ASP A 360 5.36 14.43 1.18
CA ASP A 360 4.70 14.60 -0.13
C ASP A 360 5.06 13.43 -1.04
N GLU A 361 4.12 12.49 -1.24
CA GLU A 361 4.26 11.25 -2.01
C GLU A 361 5.51 10.43 -1.64
N PRO A 362 5.68 10.05 -0.35
CA PRO A 362 6.93 9.44 0.13
C PRO A 362 7.15 8.00 -0.38
N THR A 363 6.12 7.35 -0.89
CA THR A 363 6.17 5.95 -1.37
C THR A 363 6.49 5.83 -2.86
N ASN A 364 6.49 6.95 -3.60
CA ASN A 364 6.78 6.95 -5.04
C ASN A 364 8.22 6.52 -5.32
N HIS A 365 8.39 5.65 -6.31
CA HIS A 365 9.69 5.11 -6.74
C HIS A 365 10.45 4.31 -5.66
N LEU A 366 9.78 3.93 -4.56
CA LEU A 366 10.36 3.04 -3.57
C LEU A 366 10.08 1.58 -3.91
N ASP A 367 11.10 0.74 -3.82
CA ASP A 367 10.95 -0.71 -3.77
C ASP A 367 10.26 -1.14 -2.46
N ILE A 368 9.78 -2.37 -2.42
CA ILE A 368 9.02 -2.90 -1.27
C ILE A 368 9.84 -2.82 0.03
N ASP A 369 11.14 -3.14 -0.02
CA ASP A 369 12.02 -3.08 1.14
C ASP A 369 12.17 -1.65 1.68
N SER A 370 12.30 -0.67 0.78
CA SER A 370 12.39 0.75 1.16
C SER A 370 11.09 1.27 1.75
N ARG A 371 9.93 0.80 1.26
CA ARG A 371 8.61 1.12 1.83
C ARG A 371 8.48 0.55 3.25
N GLU A 372 8.90 -0.68 3.48
CA GLU A 372 8.91 -1.28 4.83
C GLU A 372 9.78 -0.47 5.80
N VAL A 373 10.98 -0.06 5.38
CA VAL A 373 11.84 0.80 6.19
C VAL A 373 11.18 2.14 6.50
N LEU A 374 10.53 2.77 5.52
CA LEU A 374 9.76 4.00 5.72
C LEU A 374 8.65 3.79 6.75
N GLU A 375 7.80 2.77 6.56
CA GLU A 375 6.67 2.45 7.43
C GLU A 375 7.13 2.18 8.87
N GLU A 376 8.15 1.31 9.08
CA GLU A 376 8.70 1.03 10.41
C GLU A 376 9.32 2.26 11.08
N THR A 377 9.93 3.15 10.29
CA THR A 377 10.49 4.39 10.80
C THR A 377 9.40 5.34 11.28
N LEU A 378 8.33 5.49 10.49
CA LEU A 378 7.20 6.36 10.81
C LEU A 378 6.35 5.84 11.98
N GLU A 379 6.22 4.52 12.15
CA GLU A 379 5.55 3.94 13.32
C GLU A 379 6.18 4.38 14.65
N ARG A 380 7.49 4.63 14.65
CA ARG A 380 8.26 5.02 15.84
C ARG A 380 8.37 6.54 16.03
N PHE A 381 7.90 7.30 15.07
CA PHE A 381 7.91 8.76 15.19
C PHE A 381 6.82 9.22 16.16
N GLU A 382 7.21 9.87 17.25
CA GLU A 382 6.31 10.32 18.34
C GLU A 382 5.65 11.68 18.08
N GLY A 383 6.05 12.38 17.01
CA GLY A 383 5.49 13.67 16.62
C GLY A 383 4.22 13.55 15.75
N SER A 384 3.76 14.69 15.26
CA SER A 384 2.63 14.76 14.33
C SER A 384 3.06 14.37 12.91
N LEU A 385 2.27 13.58 12.21
CA LEU A 385 2.55 13.08 10.87
C LEU A 385 1.47 13.56 9.89
N ILE A 386 1.89 14.26 8.84
CA ILE A 386 1.03 14.70 7.75
C ILE A 386 1.58 14.12 6.46
N ALA A 387 0.77 13.42 5.67
CA ALA A 387 1.24 12.91 4.40
C ALA A 387 0.22 13.07 3.27
N VAL A 388 0.73 13.35 2.08
CA VAL A 388 0.02 13.12 0.83
C VAL A 388 0.54 11.81 0.26
N SER A 389 -0.35 10.88 -0.07
CA SER A 389 0.05 9.62 -0.71
C SER A 389 -1.08 9.02 -1.52
N HIS A 390 -0.70 8.24 -2.53
CA HIS A 390 -1.58 7.39 -3.33
C HIS A 390 -1.39 5.90 -2.99
N ASP A 391 -0.56 5.57 -2.02
CA ASP A 391 -0.34 4.21 -1.56
C ASP A 391 -1.39 3.80 -0.52
N ARG A 392 -2.34 2.96 -0.92
CA ARG A 392 -3.45 2.50 -0.07
C ARG A 392 -2.98 1.78 1.19
N TYR A 393 -1.95 0.94 1.07
CA TYR A 393 -1.41 0.19 2.19
C TYR A 393 -0.77 1.12 3.24
N PHE A 394 0.01 2.09 2.77
CA PHE A 394 0.59 3.13 3.61
C PHE A 394 -0.47 3.98 4.31
N LEU A 395 -1.53 4.36 3.59
CA LEU A 395 -2.64 5.13 4.14
C LEU A 395 -3.41 4.37 5.22
N ASP A 396 -3.71 3.09 4.99
CA ASP A 396 -4.46 2.27 5.95
C ASP A 396 -3.69 1.95 7.22
N ARG A 397 -2.37 1.85 7.14
CA ARG A 397 -1.52 1.45 8.26
C ARG A 397 -1.05 2.60 9.13
N GLN A 398 -0.81 3.77 8.55
CA GLN A 398 -0.09 4.86 9.22
C GLN A 398 -0.98 5.99 9.71
N PHE A 399 -2.24 6.10 9.25
CA PHE A 399 -3.06 7.27 9.49
C PHE A 399 -4.39 6.94 10.17
N ASP A 400 -4.73 7.78 11.15
CA ASP A 400 -5.95 7.63 11.97
C ASP A 400 -7.16 8.31 11.34
N TYR A 401 -6.93 9.36 10.53
CA TYR A 401 -7.97 10.06 9.78
C TYR A 401 -7.42 10.77 8.55
N LEU A 402 -8.31 11.13 7.65
CA LEU A 402 -7.95 11.74 6.39
C LEU A 402 -8.73 13.02 6.11
N TYR A 403 -8.07 13.90 5.35
CA TYR A 403 -8.69 15.02 4.66
C TYR A 403 -8.79 14.69 3.17
N TRP A 404 -10.02 14.58 2.68
CA TRP A 404 -10.30 14.29 1.27
C TRP A 404 -10.60 15.57 0.52
N ILE A 405 -9.76 15.91 -0.45
CA ILE A 405 -9.96 17.07 -1.33
C ILE A 405 -10.84 16.63 -2.50
N GLU A 406 -12.01 17.24 -2.60
CA GLU A 406 -12.97 16.99 -3.68
C GLU A 406 -13.51 18.32 -4.20
N GLY A 407 -13.26 18.59 -5.48
CA GLY A 407 -13.51 19.91 -6.04
C GLY A 407 -12.69 20.97 -5.32
N GLN A 408 -13.36 21.95 -4.71
CA GLN A 408 -12.73 23.08 -4.02
C GLN A 408 -12.85 22.98 -2.49
N ARG A 409 -13.33 21.84 -1.98
CA ARG A 409 -13.61 21.60 -0.57
C ARG A 409 -12.78 20.47 -0.01
N ILE A 410 -12.62 20.48 1.30
CA ILE A 410 -11.94 19.44 2.05
C ILE A 410 -12.92 18.83 3.05
N THR A 411 -13.04 17.50 3.00
CA THR A 411 -13.91 16.76 3.93
C THR A 411 -13.05 15.87 4.83
N LYS A 412 -13.27 15.98 6.15
CA LYS A 412 -12.59 15.14 7.15
C LYS A 412 -13.32 13.80 7.30
N TYR A 413 -12.59 12.70 7.21
CA TYR A 413 -13.06 11.34 7.48
C TYR A 413 -12.27 10.77 8.66
N LEU A 414 -12.99 10.37 9.74
CA LEU A 414 -12.39 9.73 10.92
C LEU A 414 -12.27 8.23 10.66
N GLY A 415 -11.06 7.73 10.52
CA GLY A 415 -10.74 6.34 10.20
C GLY A 415 -9.70 6.24 9.09
N ASN A 416 -9.26 5.01 8.78
CA ASN A 416 -8.29 4.73 7.74
C ASN A 416 -8.89 4.91 6.33
N TYR A 417 -8.06 4.72 5.29
CA TYR A 417 -8.47 4.91 3.90
C TYR A 417 -9.62 3.99 3.48
N SER A 418 -9.55 2.71 3.82
CA SER A 418 -10.58 1.72 3.46
C SER A 418 -11.94 2.08 4.05
N TRP A 419 -11.98 2.51 5.30
CA TRP A 419 -13.20 2.99 5.96
C TRP A 419 -13.72 4.28 5.33
N ALA A 420 -12.85 5.26 5.08
CA ALA A 420 -13.24 6.53 4.49
C ALA A 420 -13.81 6.36 3.08
N LYS A 421 -13.22 5.46 2.27
CA LYS A 421 -13.71 5.10 0.94
C LYS A 421 -15.13 4.52 1.01
N LYS A 422 -15.37 3.56 1.91
CA LYS A 422 -16.70 2.96 2.12
C LYS A 422 -17.72 4.04 2.49
N LYS A 423 -17.38 4.89 3.46
CA LYS A 423 -18.23 5.98 3.93
C LYS A 423 -18.56 7.00 2.84
N ARG A 424 -17.55 7.37 2.03
CA ARG A 424 -17.74 8.26 0.89
C ARG A 424 -18.69 7.65 -0.16
N LYS A 425 -18.52 6.36 -0.47
CA LYS A 425 -19.41 5.66 -1.41
C LYS A 425 -20.87 5.67 -0.93
N GLU A 426 -21.10 5.39 0.35
CA GLU A 426 -22.42 5.48 0.98
C GLU A 426 -23.02 6.89 0.83
N GLN A 427 -22.25 7.95 1.14
CA GLN A 427 -22.70 9.34 1.04
C GLN A 427 -23.02 9.76 -0.41
N LEU A 428 -22.26 9.29 -1.39
CA LEU A 428 -22.54 9.56 -2.80
C LEU A 428 -23.83 8.88 -3.27
N LEU A 429 -24.07 7.63 -2.87
CA LEU A 429 -25.32 6.91 -3.15
C LEU A 429 -26.52 7.62 -2.51
N GLU A 430 -26.41 8.05 -1.26
CA GLU A 430 -27.47 8.82 -0.59
C GLU A 430 -27.79 10.16 -1.29
N LYS A 431 -26.75 10.84 -1.80
CA LYS A 431 -26.92 12.09 -2.57
C LYS A 431 -27.62 11.85 -3.92
N GLN A 432 -27.30 10.75 -4.61
CA GLN A 432 -27.96 10.37 -5.86
C GLN A 432 -29.45 10.02 -5.66
N ILE A 433 -29.76 9.35 -4.55
CA ILE A 433 -31.16 9.00 -4.20
C ILE A 433 -31.97 10.26 -3.82
N LYS A 434 -31.31 11.29 -3.23
CA LYS A 434 -31.98 12.55 -2.80
C LYS A 434 -32.13 13.59 -3.90
N GLN A 435 -31.54 13.43 -5.08
CA GLN A 435 -31.79 14.32 -6.21
C GLN A 435 -32.99 13.81 -7.01
N PRO A 436 -34.16 14.47 -6.95
CA PRO A 436 -35.28 14.12 -7.83
C PRO A 436 -34.89 14.51 -9.26
N SER A 437 -34.80 13.54 -10.15
CA SER A 437 -34.68 13.78 -11.58
C SER A 437 -35.78 14.75 -12.07
N SER A 438 -35.37 15.96 -12.44
CA SER A 438 -36.23 16.94 -13.09
C SER A 438 -36.44 16.55 -14.55
N ASP A 439 -37.24 15.53 -14.78
CA ASP A 439 -37.95 15.30 -16.05
C ASP A 439 -39.07 14.30 -15.81
N LYS A 440 -40.20 14.80 -15.36
CA LYS A 440 -41.49 14.11 -15.49
C LYS A 440 -42.51 15.01 -16.13
N LYS A 441 -42.62 14.93 -17.44
CA LYS A 441 -43.90 15.21 -18.09
C LYS A 441 -44.89 14.10 -17.73
N THR A 442 -45.89 14.53 -16.96
CA THR A 442 -47.24 14.06 -16.79
C THR A 442 -47.68 12.81 -17.57
N ILE A 443 -47.97 11.72 -16.89
CA ILE A 443 -49.16 10.88 -17.18
C ILE A 443 -49.70 10.41 -15.82
N LYS A 444 -50.91 10.93 -15.46
CA LYS A 444 -51.76 10.40 -14.38
C LYS A 444 -52.27 9.01 -14.80
N LYS A 445 -52.07 8.01 -13.95
CA LYS A 445 -53.05 6.93 -13.71
C LYS A 445 -52.75 6.28 -12.36
N GLU A 446 -53.71 6.44 -11.46
CA GLU A 446 -53.82 5.73 -10.20
C GLU A 446 -53.81 4.21 -10.42
N LYS A 447 -52.96 3.52 -9.65
CA LYS A 447 -53.29 2.16 -9.17
C LYS A 447 -52.50 1.96 -7.86
N GLU A 448 -53.25 1.70 -6.80
CA GLU A 448 -52.79 1.14 -5.55
C GLU A 448 -51.91 -0.10 -5.81
N TYR A 449 -50.66 -0.08 -5.35
CA TYR A 449 -49.88 -1.28 -5.16
C TYR A 449 -49.32 -1.29 -3.74
N ARG A 450 -49.64 -2.34 -3.01
CA ARG A 450 -49.03 -2.75 -1.76
C ARG A 450 -47.53 -2.79 -1.94
N SER A 451 -46.81 -2.16 -1.02
CA SER A 451 -45.33 -2.18 -0.94
C SER A 451 -44.87 -3.61 -0.69
N ILE A 452 -44.39 -4.27 -1.71
CA ILE A 452 -43.49 -5.41 -1.57
C ILE A 452 -42.12 -4.75 -1.36
N GLU A 453 -41.58 -4.87 -0.16
CA GLU A 453 -40.20 -4.45 0.11
C GLU A 453 -39.27 -5.29 -0.79
N ASP A 454 -38.32 -4.61 -1.45
CA ASP A 454 -37.35 -5.21 -2.36
C ASP A 454 -36.56 -6.31 -1.62
N PRO A 455 -36.43 -7.52 -2.14
CA PRO A 455 -35.67 -8.61 -1.51
C PRO A 455 -34.22 -8.22 -1.16
N SER A 456 -33.60 -7.33 -1.91
CA SER A 456 -32.27 -6.83 -1.66
C SER A 456 -32.12 -6.10 -0.31
N ILE A 457 -33.20 -5.44 0.16
CA ILE A 457 -33.20 -4.75 1.46
C ILE A 457 -33.21 -5.77 2.63
N TRP A 458 -33.88 -6.89 2.43
CA TRP A 458 -33.91 -7.98 3.43
C TRP A 458 -32.60 -8.73 3.48
N ILE A 459 -31.94 -8.94 2.35
CA ILE A 459 -30.60 -9.53 2.27
C ILE A 459 -29.59 -8.65 3.04
N GLU A 460 -29.55 -7.34 2.77
CA GLU A 460 -28.65 -6.42 3.47
C GLU A 460 -28.89 -6.34 4.99
N ARG A 461 -30.16 -6.45 5.41
CA ARG A 461 -30.50 -6.49 6.85
C ARG A 461 -30.02 -7.78 7.51
N LEU A 462 -30.15 -8.92 6.84
CA LEU A 462 -29.69 -10.21 7.34
C LEU A 462 -28.16 -10.29 7.39
N GLU A 463 -27.47 -9.78 6.40
CA GLU A 463 -26.00 -9.68 6.40
C GLU A 463 -25.50 -8.86 7.59
N LYS A 464 -26.08 -7.67 7.83
CA LYS A 464 -25.74 -6.85 9.00
C LYS A 464 -26.03 -7.55 10.34
N GLN A 465 -27.12 -8.31 10.40
CA GLN A 465 -27.46 -9.08 11.59
C GLN A 465 -26.45 -10.20 11.83
N ILE A 466 -25.97 -10.86 10.78
CA ILE A 466 -24.94 -11.89 10.86
C ILE A 466 -23.61 -11.28 11.34
N GLU A 467 -23.19 -10.13 10.80
CA GLU A 467 -21.98 -9.43 11.24
C GLU A 467 -22.01 -9.08 12.73
N VAL A 468 -23.15 -8.61 13.24
CA VAL A 468 -23.32 -8.29 14.67
C VAL A 468 -23.19 -9.56 15.52
N LEU A 469 -23.86 -10.65 15.12
CA LEU A 469 -23.81 -11.93 15.84
C LEU A 469 -22.39 -12.53 15.84
N GLU A 470 -21.65 -12.40 14.76
CA GLU A 470 -20.23 -12.83 14.69
C GLU A 470 -19.33 -12.01 15.61
N ALA A 471 -19.54 -10.69 15.68
CA ALA A 471 -18.81 -9.83 16.60
C ALA A 471 -19.12 -10.16 18.07
N GLU A 472 -20.37 -10.49 18.41
CA GLU A 472 -20.78 -10.90 19.74
C GLU A 472 -20.18 -12.28 20.12
N ILE A 473 -20.19 -13.25 19.19
CA ILE A 473 -19.57 -14.57 19.41
C ILE A 473 -18.06 -14.40 19.67
N TYR A 474 -17.39 -13.58 18.88
CA TYR A 474 -15.97 -13.29 19.07
C TYR A 474 -15.67 -12.62 20.42
N ALA A 475 -16.52 -11.68 20.86
CA ALA A 475 -16.38 -11.05 22.17
C ALA A 475 -16.57 -12.05 23.32
N ILE A 476 -17.51 -12.99 23.19
CA ILE A 476 -17.72 -14.07 24.17
C ILE A 476 -16.50 -15.01 24.21
N GLU A 477 -15.91 -15.36 23.05
CA GLU A 477 -14.69 -16.18 22.98
C GLU A 477 -13.50 -15.53 23.68
N LEU A 478 -13.33 -14.20 23.52
CA LEU A 478 -12.30 -13.44 24.24
C LEU A 478 -12.54 -13.46 25.76
N GLN A 479 -13.78 -13.35 26.20
CA GLN A 479 -14.13 -13.44 27.63
C GLN A 479 -13.89 -14.83 28.17
N MET A 480 -14.21 -15.89 27.43
CA MET A 480 -13.92 -17.27 27.79
C MET A 480 -12.42 -17.53 27.95
N ALA A 481 -11.59 -16.95 27.05
CA ALA A 481 -10.13 -17.05 27.11
C ALA A 481 -9.52 -16.32 28.33
N ALA A 482 -10.21 -15.30 28.85
CA ALA A 482 -9.76 -14.52 30.00
C ALA A 482 -10.29 -15.07 31.37
N THR A 483 -11.28 -15.96 31.33
CA THR A 483 -11.98 -16.45 32.55
C THR A 483 -11.42 -17.79 32.99
N THR A 484 -11.09 -17.91 34.27
CA THR A 484 -10.55 -19.12 34.90
C THR A 484 -11.56 -19.85 35.79
N GLN A 485 -12.75 -19.29 36.02
CA GLN A 485 -13.80 -19.88 36.87
C GLN A 485 -14.75 -20.75 36.04
N ILE A 486 -15.00 -21.98 36.52
CA ILE A 486 -15.77 -23.00 35.78
C ILE A 486 -17.23 -22.58 35.58
N ASP A 487 -17.85 -21.97 36.60
CA ASP A 487 -19.27 -21.57 36.56
C ASP A 487 -19.51 -20.41 35.55
N ASP A 488 -18.54 -19.48 35.42
CA ASP A 488 -18.63 -18.39 34.45
C ASP A 488 -18.33 -18.89 33.03
N LEU A 489 -17.44 -19.87 32.86
CA LEU A 489 -17.19 -20.53 31.59
C LEU A 489 -18.43 -21.25 31.05
N GLN A 490 -19.21 -21.91 31.92
CA GLN A 490 -20.46 -22.59 31.53
C GLN A 490 -21.50 -21.59 31.05
N LYS A 491 -21.66 -20.43 31.71
CA LYS A 491 -22.60 -19.40 31.29
C LYS A 491 -22.19 -18.77 29.94
N LEU A 492 -20.92 -18.50 29.76
CA LEU A 492 -20.39 -17.99 28.51
C LEU A 492 -20.55 -18.98 27.36
N GLN A 493 -20.39 -20.28 27.64
CA GLN A 493 -20.62 -21.35 26.67
C GLN A 493 -22.10 -21.42 26.26
N GLU A 494 -23.06 -21.32 27.17
CA GLU A 494 -24.50 -21.29 26.87
C GLU A 494 -24.88 -20.03 26.03
N GLN A 495 -24.28 -18.89 26.36
CA GLN A 495 -24.47 -17.65 25.57
C GLN A 495 -23.91 -17.80 24.15
N LYS A 496 -22.72 -18.37 23.98
CA LYS A 496 -22.12 -18.64 22.68
C LYS A 496 -23.01 -19.56 21.85
N GLU A 497 -23.47 -20.66 22.39
CA GLU A 497 -24.36 -21.62 21.70
C GLU A 497 -25.67 -20.98 21.26
N THR A 498 -26.19 -20.03 22.05
CA THR A 498 -27.42 -19.30 21.70
C THR A 498 -27.17 -18.38 20.49
N GLN A 499 -26.08 -17.61 20.52
CA GLN A 499 -25.71 -16.71 19.42
C GLN A 499 -25.36 -17.48 18.14
N GLU A 500 -24.68 -18.63 18.24
CA GLU A 500 -24.39 -19.49 17.09
C GLU A 500 -25.67 -20.06 16.45
N LYS A 501 -26.68 -20.41 17.24
CA LYS A 501 -27.99 -20.86 16.71
C LYS A 501 -28.74 -19.72 16.00
N GLU A 502 -28.69 -18.52 16.53
CA GLU A 502 -29.32 -17.35 15.88
C GLU A 502 -28.59 -16.99 14.58
N ARG A 503 -27.27 -17.05 14.57
CA ARG A 503 -26.47 -16.85 13.36
C ARG A 503 -26.83 -17.88 12.27
N LEU A 504 -26.93 -19.18 12.64
CA LEU A 504 -27.28 -20.25 11.70
C LEU A 504 -28.67 -20.01 11.07
N LYS A 505 -29.66 -19.59 11.86
CA LYS A 505 -31.00 -19.25 11.34
C LYS A 505 -30.98 -18.04 10.39
N SER A 506 -30.12 -17.08 10.66
CA SER A 506 -29.97 -15.91 9.77
C SER A 506 -29.32 -16.29 8.44
N TYR A 507 -28.34 -17.21 8.45
CA TYR A 507 -27.75 -17.78 7.23
C TYR A 507 -28.74 -18.62 6.42
N GLU A 508 -29.58 -19.45 7.08
CA GLU A 508 -30.62 -20.24 6.40
C GLU A 508 -31.61 -19.32 5.66
N LYS A 509 -32.05 -18.23 6.31
CA LYS A 509 -32.94 -17.25 5.69
C LYS A 509 -32.29 -16.49 4.54
N LEU A 510 -30.99 -16.18 4.65
CA LEU A 510 -30.24 -15.52 3.59
C LEU A 510 -30.19 -16.41 2.34
N LEU A 511 -29.85 -17.68 2.51
CA LEU A 511 -29.81 -18.68 1.43
C LEU A 511 -31.19 -18.92 0.77
N GLU A 512 -32.29 -18.87 1.55
CA GLU A 512 -33.63 -18.96 1.01
C GLU A 512 -33.94 -17.76 0.10
N LEU A 513 -33.61 -16.54 0.53
CA LEU A 513 -33.84 -15.30 -0.25
C LEU A 513 -32.96 -15.20 -1.50
N GLU A 514 -31.71 -15.66 -1.43
CA GLU A 514 -30.81 -15.72 -2.59
C GLU A 514 -31.29 -16.71 -3.64
N ASN A 515 -31.78 -17.89 -3.24
CA ASN A 515 -32.36 -18.89 -4.15
C ASN A 515 -33.69 -18.46 -4.75
N GLU A 516 -34.50 -17.64 -4.07
CA GLU A 516 -35.71 -17.05 -4.63
C GLU A 516 -35.41 -15.94 -5.65
N GLY A 517 -34.28 -15.22 -5.47
CA GLY A 517 -33.82 -14.18 -6.40
C GLY A 517 -33.26 -14.72 -7.73
N GLU A 518 -32.69 -15.94 -7.75
CA GLU A 518 -32.21 -16.58 -8.99
C GLU A 518 -33.31 -17.25 -9.84
N ASN A 519 -34.50 -17.48 -9.28
CA ASN A 519 -35.63 -18.13 -9.98
C ASN A 519 -36.78 -17.17 -10.40
N GLY A 520 -36.62 -15.87 -10.24
CA GLY A 520 -37.55 -14.80 -10.66
C GLY A 520 -36.92 -13.94 -11.72
#